data_f523427f80cc2734dbeae4a11eac32fc
#
_entry.id   f523427f80cc2734dbeae4a11eac32fc
#
_cell.length_a   1.000
_cell.length_b   1.000
_cell.length_c   1.000
_cell.angle_alpha   90.00
_cell.angle_beta   90.00
_cell.angle_gamma   90.00
#
_symmetry.space_group_name_H-M   'P 1'
#
loop_
_entity.id
_entity.type
_entity.pdbx_description
1 polymer ?
#
loop_
_entity_poly.entity_id
_entity_poly.type
_entity_poly.pdbx_seq_one_letter_code
_entity_poly.pdbx_strand_id
1 'polypeptide(L)'
;MKKLKILILIILFNLVTFKSIQACDLLSVEIGENASTLGFLSSFEEEDIDPNDSVTIFESQTTAFCQDIDFGSTLVKGYLTMDGIIGAVEIVVQNNRNNRASEQGLLRNFVKANFGDFNINSEEWPGYKIWNIGPKQIFYYYSERENEPTKEGVAVTNEQYYNVLLVNEYEN
;
A
#
# COMPACT_ATOMS: atom_id res chain seq x y z
N MET A 1 -46.18 16.26 20.90
CA MET A 1 -45.88 15.37 19.77
C MET A 1 -44.90 15.96 18.76
N LYS A 2 -44.93 17.25 18.38
CA LYS A 2 -43.94 17.86 17.44
C LYS A 2 -42.50 17.86 17.96
N LYS A 3 -42.30 18.16 19.27
CA LYS A 3 -40.92 18.16 19.87
C LYS A 3 -40.28 16.78 19.93
N LEU A 4 -41.09 15.72 20.10
CA LEU A 4 -40.55 14.33 20.10
C LEU A 4 -40.10 13.90 18.71
N LYS A 5 -40.79 14.29 17.64
CA LYS A 5 -40.41 14.00 16.25
C LYS A 5 -39.09 14.68 15.85
N ILE A 6 -38.84 15.90 16.33
CA ILE A 6 -37.58 16.63 16.07
C ILE A 6 -36.41 15.94 16.79
N LEU A 7 -36.62 15.48 18.04
CA LEU A 7 -35.59 14.77 18.78
C LEU A 7 -35.19 13.46 18.11
N ILE A 8 -36.16 12.70 17.62
CA ILE A 8 -35.90 11.44 16.88
C ILE A 8 -35.15 11.71 15.57
N LEU A 9 -35.46 12.80 14.85
CA LEU A 9 -34.78 13.19 13.64
C LEU A 9 -33.29 13.55 13.87
N ILE A 10 -33.02 14.24 14.99
CA ILE A 10 -31.64 14.59 15.38
C ILE A 10 -30.82 13.34 15.75
N ILE A 11 -31.44 12.37 16.45
CA ILE A 11 -30.79 11.10 16.82
C ILE A 11 -30.53 10.26 15.57
N LEU A 12 -31.46 10.21 14.61
CA LEU A 12 -31.27 9.49 13.34
C LEU A 12 -30.16 10.13 12.47
N PHE A 13 -30.00 11.45 12.53
CA PHE A 13 -28.93 12.14 11.77
C PHE A 13 -27.53 11.87 12.36
N ASN A 14 -27.42 11.59 13.66
CA ASN A 14 -26.15 11.21 14.29
C ASN A 14 -25.80 9.71 14.11
N LEU A 15 -26.71 8.91 13.59
CA LEU A 15 -26.47 7.51 13.23
C LEU A 15 -25.99 7.32 11.77
N VAL A 16 -25.86 8.41 11.02
CA VAL A 16 -25.01 8.38 9.81
C VAL A 16 -23.57 8.21 10.29
N THR A 17 -23.19 6.98 10.48
CA THR A 17 -21.79 6.60 10.65
C THR A 17 -21.01 7.24 9.50
N PHE A 18 -20.30 8.33 9.80
CA PHE A 18 -19.19 8.71 8.98
C PHE A 18 -18.31 7.46 8.92
N LYS A 19 -18.39 6.71 7.83
CA LYS A 19 -17.27 5.87 7.46
C LYS A 19 -16.13 6.86 7.39
N SER A 20 -15.28 6.87 8.40
CA SER A 20 -13.97 7.48 8.26
C SER A 20 -13.43 6.87 6.98
N ILE A 21 -13.32 7.66 5.93
CA ILE A 21 -12.53 7.30 4.78
C ILE A 21 -11.18 7.08 5.41
N GLN A 22 -10.81 5.82 5.55
CA GLN A 22 -9.55 5.42 6.14
C GLN A 22 -8.52 5.85 5.11
N ALA A 23 -7.92 6.99 5.35
CA ALA A 23 -6.98 7.63 4.44
C ALA A 23 -5.73 6.76 4.34
N CYS A 24 -5.68 5.85 3.51
CA CYS A 24 -4.72 4.81 3.16
C CYS A 24 -5.33 3.41 3.31
N ASP A 25 -6.32 3.12 2.51
CA ASP A 25 -6.94 1.79 2.48
C ASP A 25 -6.40 0.98 1.30
N LEU A 26 -5.31 0.23 1.55
CA LEU A 26 -4.76 -0.71 0.57
C LEU A 26 -5.80 -1.73 0.10
N LEU A 27 -6.80 -2.06 0.94
CA LEU A 27 -7.85 -2.98 0.57
C LEU A 27 -8.90 -2.37 -0.36
N SER A 28 -8.95 -1.04 -0.50
CA SER A 28 -9.83 -0.38 -1.47
C SER A 28 -9.30 -0.42 -2.90
N VAL A 29 -8.03 -0.75 -3.11
CA VAL A 29 -7.43 -0.86 -4.44
C VAL A 29 -8.04 -2.03 -5.21
N GLU A 30 -8.62 -1.78 -6.36
CA GLU A 30 -9.23 -2.81 -7.20
C GLU A 30 -8.18 -3.46 -8.12
N ILE A 31 -7.56 -4.54 -7.63
CA ILE A 31 -6.59 -5.35 -8.38
C ILE A 31 -7.30 -6.08 -9.51
N GLY A 32 -6.78 -5.98 -10.72
CA GLY A 32 -7.39 -6.54 -11.93
C GLY A 32 -8.24 -5.55 -12.73
N GLU A 33 -8.45 -4.33 -12.21
CA GLU A 33 -9.14 -3.26 -12.91
C GLU A 33 -8.18 -2.40 -13.75
N ASN A 34 -8.74 -1.64 -14.67
CA ASN A 34 -7.96 -0.73 -15.50
C ASN A 34 -7.39 0.42 -14.66
N ALA A 35 -6.14 0.80 -14.91
CA ALA A 35 -5.44 1.85 -14.18
C ALA A 35 -6.17 3.21 -14.17
N SER A 36 -6.99 3.50 -15.16
CA SER A 36 -7.81 4.72 -15.22
C SER A 36 -8.80 4.85 -14.05
N THR A 37 -9.10 3.77 -13.34
CA THR A 37 -9.95 3.79 -12.14
C THR A 37 -9.24 4.34 -10.90
N LEU A 38 -7.91 4.37 -10.91
CA LEU A 38 -7.10 4.92 -9.83
C LEU A 38 -6.86 6.42 -10.07
N GLY A 39 -7.70 7.25 -9.48
CA GLY A 39 -7.63 8.71 -9.64
C GLY A 39 -6.27 9.33 -9.26
N PHE A 40 -5.48 8.66 -8.43
CA PHE A 40 -4.14 9.10 -8.05
C PHE A 40 -3.07 8.80 -9.11
N LEU A 41 -3.33 7.93 -10.10
CA LEU A 41 -2.40 7.66 -11.20
C LEU A 41 -2.15 8.87 -12.09
N SER A 42 -3.03 9.85 -12.12
CA SER A 42 -2.82 11.09 -12.86
C SER A 42 -1.66 11.94 -12.32
N SER A 43 -1.15 11.63 -11.14
CA SER A 43 -0.01 12.31 -10.49
C SER A 43 1.30 11.52 -10.58
N PHE A 44 1.31 10.36 -11.25
CA PHE A 44 2.51 9.56 -11.41
C PHE A 44 3.38 10.09 -12.54
N GLU A 45 4.68 10.11 -12.31
CA GLU A 45 5.67 10.21 -13.37
C GLU A 45 5.88 8.80 -13.94
N GLU A 46 5.80 8.67 -15.25
CA GLU A 46 6.10 7.44 -15.97
C GLU A 46 7.63 7.27 -15.94
N GLU A 47 8.12 6.22 -15.26
CA GLU A 47 9.52 5.84 -15.37
C GLU A 47 9.80 5.34 -16.80
N ASP A 48 11.02 5.52 -17.31
CA ASP A 48 11.42 5.08 -18.65
C ASP A 48 11.09 3.58 -18.83
N ILE A 49 10.02 3.30 -19.60
CA ILE A 49 9.55 1.94 -19.85
C ILE A 49 10.50 1.28 -20.84
N ASP A 50 11.18 0.22 -20.44
CA ASP A 50 11.79 -0.70 -21.40
C ASP A 50 10.65 -1.39 -22.18
N PRO A 51 10.59 -1.27 -23.51
CA PRO A 51 9.54 -1.91 -24.31
C PRO A 51 9.55 -3.44 -24.24
N ASN A 52 10.53 -4.05 -23.58
CA ASN A 52 10.59 -5.47 -23.31
C ASN A 52 10.01 -5.85 -21.94
N ASP A 53 9.72 -4.86 -21.08
CA ASP A 53 9.18 -5.13 -19.75
C ASP A 53 7.71 -5.52 -19.83
N SER A 54 7.38 -6.62 -19.21
CA SER A 54 5.99 -7.10 -19.10
C SER A 54 5.16 -6.29 -18.09
N VAL A 55 5.78 -5.34 -17.37
CA VAL A 55 5.18 -4.55 -16.28
C VAL A 55 5.66 -3.11 -16.38
N THR A 56 4.72 -2.18 -16.35
CA THR A 56 5.01 -0.74 -16.22
C THR A 56 4.88 -0.34 -14.76
N ILE A 57 5.87 0.40 -14.23
CA ILE A 57 5.87 0.89 -12.86
C ILE A 57 5.67 2.39 -12.87
N PHE A 58 4.74 2.85 -12.02
CA PHE A 58 4.49 4.25 -11.77
C PHE A 58 4.83 4.56 -10.31
N GLU A 59 5.55 5.64 -10.07
CA GLU A 59 5.91 6.09 -8.74
C GLU A 59 5.30 7.45 -8.41
N SER A 60 4.91 7.65 -7.16
CA SER A 60 4.48 8.94 -6.62
C SER A 60 4.78 9.04 -5.14
N GLN A 61 4.68 10.25 -4.59
CA GLN A 61 4.75 10.42 -3.14
C GLN A 61 3.55 9.75 -2.46
N THR A 62 3.79 9.09 -1.34
CA THR A 62 2.73 8.36 -0.63
C THR A 62 1.57 9.25 -0.21
N THR A 63 1.80 10.55 0.00
CA THR A 63 0.75 11.55 0.29
C THR A 63 -0.31 11.67 -0.80
N ALA A 64 -0.01 11.28 -2.05
CA ALA A 64 -1.01 11.23 -3.12
C ALA A 64 -2.05 10.12 -2.90
N PHE A 65 -1.66 9.03 -2.25
CA PHE A 65 -2.49 7.88 -1.95
C PHE A 65 -3.00 7.87 -0.50
N CYS A 66 -2.15 8.28 0.45
CA CYS A 66 -2.40 8.27 1.89
C CYS A 66 -2.33 9.70 2.44
N GLN A 67 -3.40 10.49 2.29
CA GLN A 67 -3.37 11.93 2.58
C GLN A 67 -3.22 12.28 4.06
N ASP A 68 -3.72 11.43 4.97
CA ASP A 68 -3.82 11.73 6.40
C ASP A 68 -2.83 10.92 7.27
N ILE A 69 -1.95 10.13 6.64
CA ILE A 69 -0.97 9.30 7.37
C ILE A 69 0.44 9.67 6.93
N ASP A 70 1.26 10.05 7.90
CA ASP A 70 2.69 10.26 7.69
C ASP A 70 3.44 8.94 7.91
N PHE A 71 3.95 8.40 6.82
CA PHE A 71 4.84 7.23 6.86
C PHE A 71 6.33 7.62 6.82
N GLY A 72 6.64 8.90 6.89
CA GLY A 72 7.97 9.41 6.67
C GLY A 72 8.34 9.39 5.18
N SER A 73 9.62 9.13 4.87
CA SER A 73 10.10 9.10 3.49
C SER A 73 9.66 7.80 2.80
N THR A 74 8.54 7.86 2.09
CA THR A 74 7.93 6.72 1.39
C THR A 74 7.44 7.11 0.00
N LEU A 75 7.45 6.14 -0.91
CA LEU A 75 6.81 6.23 -2.22
C LEU A 75 5.66 5.25 -2.32
N VAL A 76 4.66 5.56 -3.13
CA VAL A 76 3.69 4.61 -3.62
C VAL A 76 4.06 4.22 -5.05
N LYS A 77 4.07 2.91 -5.33
CA LYS A 77 4.31 2.34 -6.65
C LYS A 77 3.06 1.63 -7.14
N GLY A 78 2.69 1.87 -8.38
CA GLY A 78 1.65 1.13 -9.08
C GLY A 78 2.28 0.24 -10.14
N TYR A 79 1.98 -1.04 -10.13
CA TYR A 79 2.46 -2.04 -11.09
C TYR A 79 1.35 -2.35 -12.09
N LEU A 80 1.54 -1.98 -13.34
CA LEU A 80 0.58 -2.22 -14.41
C LEU A 80 1.10 -3.29 -15.36
N THR A 81 0.19 -4.19 -15.76
CA THR A 81 0.45 -5.11 -16.86
C THR A 81 0.51 -4.35 -18.19
N MET A 82 1.01 -4.99 -19.25
CA MET A 82 1.03 -4.41 -20.61
C MET A 82 -0.34 -3.92 -21.10
N ASP A 83 -1.43 -4.52 -20.60
CA ASP A 83 -2.80 -4.13 -20.94
C ASP A 83 -3.32 -2.96 -20.07
N GLY A 84 -2.47 -2.36 -19.25
CA GLY A 84 -2.84 -1.25 -18.36
C GLY A 84 -3.72 -1.68 -17.17
N ILE A 85 -3.65 -2.95 -16.78
CA ILE A 85 -4.38 -3.49 -15.64
C ILE A 85 -3.53 -3.37 -14.37
N ILE A 86 -4.16 -2.98 -13.27
CA ILE A 86 -3.50 -2.87 -11.96
C ILE A 86 -3.17 -4.28 -11.46
N GLY A 87 -1.90 -4.63 -11.45
CA GLY A 87 -1.41 -5.90 -10.89
C GLY A 87 -1.09 -5.81 -9.40
N ALA A 88 -0.56 -4.67 -8.96
CA ALA A 88 -0.26 -4.41 -7.56
C ALA A 88 -0.18 -2.91 -7.27
N VAL A 89 -0.33 -2.55 -6.00
CA VAL A 89 0.06 -1.25 -5.46
C VAL A 89 0.90 -1.47 -4.22
N GLU A 90 2.00 -0.77 -4.12
CA GLU A 90 3.00 -0.95 -3.07
C GLU A 90 3.35 0.40 -2.42
N ILE A 91 3.55 0.42 -1.11
CA ILE A 91 4.18 1.52 -0.38
C ILE A 91 5.57 1.07 0.02
N VAL A 92 6.59 1.80 -0.42
CA VAL A 92 8.01 1.49 -0.19
C VAL A 92 8.65 2.56 0.67
N VAL A 93 9.38 2.16 1.70
CA VAL A 93 10.17 3.07 2.52
C VAL A 93 11.46 3.41 1.80
N GLN A 94 11.72 4.71 1.65
CA GLN A 94 12.94 5.21 1.03
C GLN A 94 14.08 5.20 2.05
N ASN A 95 14.91 4.18 2.02
CA ASN A 95 16.12 4.11 2.82
C ASN A 95 17.35 4.31 1.92
N ASN A 96 18.34 5.01 2.46
CA ASN A 96 19.66 5.15 1.82
C ASN A 96 20.73 5.33 2.91
N ARG A 97 21.98 5.56 2.52
CA ARG A 97 23.10 5.74 3.48
C ARG A 97 22.87 6.86 4.49
N ASN A 98 22.10 7.88 4.13
CA ASN A 98 21.86 9.08 4.97
C ASN A 98 20.43 9.12 5.52
N ASN A 99 19.54 8.25 5.08
CA ASN A 99 18.14 8.21 5.48
C ASN A 99 17.78 6.78 5.92
N ARG A 100 17.46 6.64 7.22
CA ARG A 100 17.06 5.37 7.85
C ARG A 100 15.59 5.41 8.25
N ALA A 101 14.71 5.73 7.28
CA ALA A 101 13.29 5.93 7.56
C ALA A 101 12.62 4.67 8.15
N SER A 102 13.07 3.46 7.79
CA SER A 102 12.58 2.20 8.38
C SER A 102 12.84 2.08 9.89
N GLU A 103 13.87 2.75 10.43
CA GLU A 103 14.13 2.74 11.88
C GLU A 103 13.01 3.41 12.68
N GLN A 104 12.27 4.34 12.07
CA GLN A 104 11.11 4.98 12.69
C GLN A 104 9.93 4.01 12.86
N GLY A 105 9.87 2.95 12.05
CA GLY A 105 8.86 1.91 12.13
C GLY A 105 7.43 2.38 11.80
N LEU A 106 7.26 3.51 11.13
CA LEU A 106 5.94 4.09 10.85
C LEU A 106 5.10 3.17 9.98
N LEU A 107 5.66 2.70 8.84
CA LEU A 107 4.96 1.76 7.96
C LEU A 107 4.67 0.43 8.66
N ARG A 108 5.64 -0.11 9.39
CA ARG A 108 5.48 -1.34 10.16
C ARG A 108 4.36 -1.25 11.20
N ASN A 109 4.27 -0.14 11.92
CA ASN A 109 3.22 0.08 12.91
C ASN A 109 1.84 0.15 12.24
N PHE A 110 1.74 0.80 11.09
CA PHE A 110 0.51 0.81 10.28
C PHE A 110 0.11 -0.61 9.86
N VAL A 111 1.04 -1.40 9.32
CA VAL A 111 0.78 -2.78 8.88
C VAL A 111 0.31 -3.64 10.04
N LYS A 112 0.97 -3.57 11.20
CA LYS A 112 0.55 -4.29 12.41
C LYS A 112 -0.86 -3.91 12.86
N ALA A 113 -1.18 -2.62 12.87
CA ALA A 113 -2.48 -2.13 13.30
C ALA A 113 -3.63 -2.57 12.38
N ASN A 114 -3.37 -2.73 11.07
CA ASN A 114 -4.41 -3.01 10.08
C ASN A 114 -4.51 -4.50 9.71
N PHE A 115 -3.40 -5.25 9.73
CA PHE A 115 -3.36 -6.63 9.21
C PHE A 115 -2.95 -7.68 10.24
N GLY A 116 -2.47 -7.25 11.41
CA GLY A 116 -2.14 -8.14 12.52
C GLY A 116 -0.65 -8.16 12.86
N ASP A 117 -0.37 -8.65 14.07
CA ASP A 117 0.96 -8.55 14.67
C ASP A 117 1.98 -9.52 14.05
N PHE A 118 3.25 -9.12 14.08
CA PHE A 118 4.41 -9.92 13.67
C PHE A 118 5.68 -9.34 14.32
N ASN A 119 6.75 -10.14 14.35
CA ASN A 119 8.02 -9.75 14.96
C ASN A 119 9.18 -9.93 13.98
N ILE A 120 9.68 -8.81 13.42
CA ILE A 120 10.82 -8.80 12.50
C ILE A 120 12.16 -9.18 13.15
N ASN A 121 12.24 -9.11 14.50
CA ASN A 121 13.42 -9.47 15.26
C ASN A 121 13.41 -10.94 15.71
N SER A 122 12.40 -11.71 15.32
CA SER A 122 12.35 -13.14 15.58
C SER A 122 13.38 -13.87 14.71
N GLU A 123 14.06 -14.88 15.26
CA GLU A 123 14.92 -15.79 14.48
C GLU A 123 14.16 -16.53 13.37
N GLU A 124 12.84 -16.64 13.54
CA GLU A 124 11.93 -17.27 12.55
C GLU A 124 11.42 -16.30 11.48
N TRP A 125 11.82 -15.02 11.51
CA TRP A 125 11.38 -14.03 10.52
C TRP A 125 11.96 -14.36 9.13
N PRO A 126 11.11 -14.72 8.14
CA PRO A 126 11.59 -15.12 6.81
C PRO A 126 11.92 -13.94 5.89
N GLY A 127 11.82 -12.68 6.38
CA GLY A 127 11.97 -11.46 5.58
C GLY A 127 10.63 -10.89 5.11
N TYR A 128 9.53 -11.63 5.20
CA TYR A 128 8.21 -11.19 4.74
C TYR A 128 7.06 -11.83 5.51
N LYS A 129 5.86 -11.26 5.34
CA LYS A 129 4.60 -11.85 5.80
C LYS A 129 3.48 -11.57 4.79
N ILE A 130 2.60 -12.55 4.61
CA ILE A 130 1.46 -12.47 3.71
C ILE A 130 0.17 -12.66 4.51
N TRP A 131 -0.83 -11.83 4.23
CA TRP A 131 -2.20 -11.99 4.71
C TRP A 131 -3.13 -12.16 3.51
N ASN A 132 -3.97 -13.18 3.54
CA ASN A 132 -5.03 -13.37 2.55
C ASN A 132 -6.33 -12.77 3.10
N ILE A 133 -6.85 -11.74 2.44
CA ILE A 133 -8.03 -10.99 2.86
C ILE A 133 -9.03 -10.98 1.70
N GLY A 134 -9.99 -11.91 1.73
CA GLY A 134 -10.88 -12.15 0.59
C GLY A 134 -10.08 -12.54 -0.65
N PRO A 135 -10.29 -11.87 -1.81
CA PRO A 135 -9.53 -12.14 -3.03
C PRO A 135 -8.15 -11.46 -3.05
N LYS A 136 -7.83 -10.65 -2.08
CA LYS A 136 -6.59 -9.86 -2.04
C LYS A 136 -5.55 -10.49 -1.14
N GLN A 137 -4.29 -10.22 -1.48
CA GLN A 137 -3.13 -10.57 -0.67
C GLN A 137 -2.42 -9.28 -0.28
N ILE A 138 -2.14 -9.14 1.01
CA ILE A 138 -1.26 -8.10 1.54
C ILE A 138 0.10 -8.74 1.78
N PHE A 139 1.12 -8.17 1.20
CA PHE A 139 2.49 -8.62 1.31
C PHE A 139 3.31 -7.54 2.00
N TYR A 140 3.83 -7.81 3.19
CA TYR A 140 4.77 -6.92 3.88
C TYR A 140 6.14 -7.58 3.91
N TYR A 141 7.18 -6.82 3.63
CA TYR A 141 8.56 -7.27 3.70
C TYR A 141 9.42 -6.30 4.49
N TYR A 142 10.43 -6.86 5.16
CA TYR A 142 11.49 -6.12 5.83
C TYR A 142 12.76 -6.96 5.79
N SER A 143 13.82 -6.41 5.20
CA SER A 143 15.12 -7.05 5.18
C SER A 143 16.22 -6.04 5.45
N GLU A 144 17.14 -6.44 6.29
CA GLU A 144 18.35 -5.69 6.64
C GLU A 144 19.55 -6.54 6.25
N ARG A 145 20.41 -6.01 5.40
CA ARG A 145 21.64 -6.67 4.98
C ARG A 145 22.84 -5.78 5.31
N GLU A 146 23.94 -6.42 5.63
CA GLU A 146 25.18 -5.71 5.93
C GLU A 146 25.63 -4.92 4.68
N ASN A 147 25.89 -3.61 4.86
CA ASN A 147 26.30 -2.67 3.82
C ASN A 147 25.26 -2.31 2.75
N GLU A 148 24.01 -2.77 2.86
CA GLU A 148 22.91 -2.38 1.99
C GLU A 148 21.89 -1.50 2.77
N PRO A 149 21.14 -0.61 2.09
CA PRO A 149 19.99 0.03 2.72
C PRO A 149 18.94 -1.00 3.11
N THR A 150 18.31 -0.81 4.28
CA THR A 150 17.17 -1.63 4.69
C THR A 150 16.07 -1.55 3.64
N LYS A 151 15.54 -2.69 3.23
CA LYS A 151 14.36 -2.76 2.36
C LYS A 151 13.12 -2.97 3.21
N GLU A 152 12.12 -2.11 3.06
CA GLU A 152 10.83 -2.23 3.75
C GLU A 152 9.70 -1.73 2.85
N GLY A 153 8.63 -2.50 2.76
CA GLY A 153 7.44 -2.11 2.02
C GLY A 153 6.22 -2.96 2.36
N VAL A 154 5.07 -2.49 1.89
CA VAL A 154 3.81 -3.22 1.93
C VAL A 154 3.10 -3.09 0.61
N ALA A 155 2.67 -4.22 0.05
CA ALA A 155 1.94 -4.27 -1.22
C ALA A 155 0.58 -4.92 -1.06
N VAL A 156 -0.37 -4.52 -1.92
CA VAL A 156 -1.61 -5.23 -2.18
C VAL A 156 -1.59 -5.79 -3.59
N THR A 157 -1.96 -7.05 -3.73
CA THR A 157 -2.10 -7.77 -5.01
C THR A 157 -3.17 -8.85 -4.87
N ASN A 158 -3.25 -9.78 -5.80
CA ASN A 158 -4.02 -11.03 -5.70
C ASN A 158 -3.22 -12.20 -6.28
N GLU A 159 -3.76 -13.40 -6.17
CA GLU A 159 -3.09 -14.63 -6.63
C GLU A 159 -2.73 -14.59 -8.13
N GLN A 160 -3.56 -13.94 -8.96
CA GLN A 160 -3.35 -13.85 -10.40
C GLN A 160 -2.15 -12.96 -10.76
N TYR A 161 -1.95 -11.86 -10.01
CA TYR A 161 -0.95 -10.83 -10.31
C TYR A 161 0.24 -10.82 -9.35
N TYR A 162 0.32 -11.78 -8.42
CA TYR A 162 1.43 -11.85 -7.45
C TYR A 162 2.82 -11.82 -8.12
N ASN A 163 2.96 -12.45 -9.27
CA ASN A 163 4.23 -12.49 -10.00
C ASN A 163 4.69 -11.11 -10.50
N VAL A 164 3.80 -10.15 -10.64
CA VAL A 164 4.13 -8.77 -11.06
C VAL A 164 5.05 -8.09 -10.05
N LEU A 165 4.90 -8.40 -8.75
CA LEU A 165 5.78 -7.90 -7.69
C LEU A 165 7.17 -8.55 -7.71
N LEU A 166 7.29 -9.78 -8.22
CA LEU A 166 8.53 -10.54 -8.19
C LEU A 166 9.49 -10.15 -9.32
N VAL A 167 8.99 -9.59 -10.43
CA VAL A 167 9.82 -9.24 -11.60
C VAL A 167 10.93 -8.26 -11.22
N ASN A 168 10.66 -7.30 -10.33
CA ASN A 168 11.63 -6.28 -9.93
C ASN A 168 12.65 -6.71 -8.88
N GLU A 169 12.46 -7.83 -8.18
CA GLU A 169 13.46 -8.29 -7.20
C GLU A 169 14.64 -9.06 -7.85
N TYR A 170 14.48 -9.53 -9.08
CA TYR A 170 15.46 -10.38 -9.75
C TYR A 170 16.27 -9.69 -10.86
N GLU A 171 15.92 -8.45 -11.24
CA GLU A 171 16.62 -7.71 -12.31
C GLU A 171 17.62 -6.65 -11.80
N ASN A 172 17.83 -6.51 -10.48
CA ASN A 172 18.82 -5.59 -9.88
C ASN A 172 19.86 -6.31 -9.05
#